data_b28916413c63f8f8c50aa7f333898ce2
#
_entry.id   b28916413c63f8f8c50aa7f333898ce2
#
_cell.length_a   1.000
_cell.length_b   1.000
_cell.length_c   1.000
_cell.angle_alpha   90.00
_cell.angle_beta   90.00
_cell.angle_gamma   90.00
#
_symmetry.space_group_name_H-M   'P 1'
#
loop_
_entity.id
_entity.type
_entity.pdbx_description
1 polymer ?
#
loop_
_entity_poly.entity_id
_entity_poly.type
_entity_poly.pdbx_seq_one_letter_code
_entity_poly.pdbx_strand_id
1 'polypeptide(L)'
;MIHDMKTPLSTIMMVQDMLKSGRLDSKPEIKNKYMSIAKSETDHLFALTNKILTISKLENHKLEMNKTEVELTPIIEKLTEKFKAKAQKPVNFIISLQAKTAYADNDYLGEVISNLIDNAIKYSKESVEIHITTEESERYTILKVRDNGLGISETDQRIIFQKYERAAAAKRSRRNGASGFGLGLNFVDQVIKAHEGRIFVNSIEGEFTEFTIYLPLETPNNKHIL
;
A
#
# COMPACT_ATOMS: atom_id res chain seq x y z
N MET A 1 -16.74 -4.18 0.70
CA MET A 1 -16.64 -3.27 -0.45
C MET A 1 -17.74 -2.23 -0.49
N ILE A 2 -19.04 -2.59 -0.71
CA ILE A 2 -20.13 -1.58 -0.81
C ILE A 2 -20.21 -0.69 0.43
N HIS A 3 -20.11 -1.25 1.62
CA HIS A 3 -20.13 -0.48 2.86
C HIS A 3 -18.93 0.49 2.99
N ASP A 4 -17.76 0.10 2.53
CA ASP A 4 -16.55 0.91 2.67
C ASP A 4 -16.51 2.07 1.65
N MET A 5 -17.19 1.93 0.51
CA MET A 5 -17.44 3.00 -0.44
C MET A 5 -18.55 3.96 0.04
N LYS A 6 -19.51 3.45 0.80
CA LYS A 6 -20.64 4.24 1.30
C LYS A 6 -20.20 5.32 2.29
N THR A 7 -19.20 5.04 3.13
CA THR A 7 -18.70 5.98 4.15
C THR A 7 -18.12 7.25 3.52
N PRO A 8 -17.11 7.20 2.64
CA PRO A 8 -16.57 8.40 2.00
C PRO A 8 -17.63 9.14 1.16
N LEU A 9 -18.50 8.40 0.46
CA LEU A 9 -19.59 8.99 -0.30
C LEU A 9 -20.57 9.77 0.59
N SER A 10 -20.95 9.19 1.73
CA SER A 10 -21.83 9.86 2.70
C SER A 10 -21.18 11.12 3.29
N THR A 11 -19.86 11.09 3.54
CA THR A 11 -19.10 12.26 4.01
C THR A 11 -19.11 13.37 2.97
N ILE A 12 -18.90 13.05 1.69
CA ILE A 12 -18.95 14.02 0.59
C ILE A 12 -20.34 14.63 0.50
N MET A 13 -21.40 13.81 0.54
CA MET A 13 -22.78 14.28 0.50
C MET A 13 -23.12 15.21 1.68
N MET A 14 -22.70 14.83 2.90
CA MET A 14 -22.89 15.67 4.09
C MET A 14 -22.20 17.03 3.93
N VAL A 15 -20.98 17.07 3.40
CA VAL A 15 -20.26 18.32 3.14
C VAL A 15 -20.99 19.17 2.10
N GLN A 16 -21.50 18.55 1.03
CA GLN A 16 -22.30 19.26 0.02
C GLN A 16 -23.56 19.89 0.63
N ASP A 17 -24.29 19.16 1.48
CA ASP A 17 -25.50 19.69 2.13
C ASP A 17 -25.17 20.84 3.09
N MET A 18 -24.06 20.74 3.82
CA MET A 18 -23.57 21.84 4.67
C MET A 18 -23.23 23.09 3.86
N LEU A 19 -22.57 22.94 2.72
CA LEU A 19 -22.22 24.07 1.84
C LEU A 19 -23.48 24.70 1.23
N LYS A 20 -24.43 23.90 0.76
CA LYS A 20 -25.71 24.37 0.19
C LYS A 20 -26.58 25.10 1.21
N SER A 21 -26.52 24.75 2.48
CA SER A 21 -27.33 25.35 3.54
C SER A 21 -26.92 26.79 3.88
N GLY A 22 -25.80 27.31 3.36
CA GLY A 22 -25.25 28.63 3.67
C GLY A 22 -24.71 28.79 5.11
N ARG A 23 -24.82 27.75 5.95
CA ARG A 23 -24.41 27.82 7.38
C ARG A 23 -22.92 28.06 7.57
N LEU A 24 -22.11 27.84 6.55
CA LEU A 24 -20.66 28.02 6.59
C LEU A 24 -20.18 29.30 5.92
N ASP A 25 -21.06 30.12 5.34
CA ASP A 25 -20.64 31.30 4.59
C ASP A 25 -20.03 32.40 5.48
N SER A 26 -20.45 32.45 6.73
CA SER A 26 -19.86 33.36 7.74
C SER A 26 -18.59 32.80 8.43
N LYS A 27 -18.16 31.58 8.06
CA LYS A 27 -17.03 30.87 8.70
C LYS A 27 -16.09 30.28 7.66
N PRO A 28 -15.29 31.10 6.95
CA PRO A 28 -14.49 30.65 5.82
C PRO A 28 -13.45 29.57 6.17
N GLU A 29 -12.85 29.61 7.35
CA GLU A 29 -11.91 28.58 7.80
C GLU A 29 -12.56 27.21 7.94
N ILE A 30 -13.78 27.16 8.53
CA ILE A 30 -14.54 25.94 8.68
C ILE A 30 -14.99 25.42 7.30
N LYS A 31 -15.44 26.32 6.42
CA LYS A 31 -15.80 25.99 5.03
C LYS A 31 -14.63 25.36 4.30
N ASN A 32 -13.42 25.94 4.38
CA ASN A 32 -12.22 25.40 3.77
C ASN A 32 -11.84 24.02 4.34
N LYS A 33 -11.98 23.82 5.65
CA LYS A 33 -11.75 22.53 6.29
C LYS A 33 -12.70 21.45 5.74
N TYR A 34 -14.00 21.74 5.63
CA TYR A 34 -14.96 20.79 5.06
C TYR A 34 -14.69 20.49 3.59
N MET A 35 -14.33 21.51 2.81
CA MET A 35 -13.93 21.30 1.40
C MET A 35 -12.69 20.41 1.27
N SER A 36 -11.69 20.58 2.14
CA SER A 36 -10.50 19.72 2.14
C SER A 36 -10.83 18.27 2.52
N ILE A 37 -11.76 18.06 3.45
CA ILE A 37 -12.27 16.73 3.80
C ILE A 37 -12.96 16.08 2.57
N ALA A 38 -13.88 16.80 1.92
CA ALA A 38 -14.57 16.26 0.75
C ALA A 38 -13.61 15.94 -0.39
N LYS A 39 -12.60 16.80 -0.61
CA LYS A 39 -11.53 16.54 -1.58
C LYS A 39 -10.75 15.27 -1.23
N SER A 40 -10.31 15.13 0.01
CA SER A 40 -9.57 13.95 0.48
C SER A 40 -10.38 12.66 0.28
N GLU A 41 -11.69 12.67 0.57
CA GLU A 41 -12.55 11.50 0.37
C GLU A 41 -12.76 11.18 -1.12
N THR A 42 -12.83 12.23 -1.96
CA THR A 42 -12.92 12.05 -3.42
C THR A 42 -11.63 11.43 -3.97
N ASP A 43 -10.46 11.95 -3.58
CA ASP A 43 -9.16 11.42 -3.97
C ASP A 43 -9.00 9.95 -3.52
N HIS A 44 -9.51 9.62 -2.33
CA HIS A 44 -9.51 8.26 -1.79
C HIS A 44 -10.40 7.32 -2.62
N LEU A 45 -11.61 7.73 -3.01
CA LEU A 45 -12.50 6.94 -3.87
C LEU A 45 -11.89 6.74 -5.27
N PHE A 46 -11.26 7.77 -5.81
CA PHE A 46 -10.58 7.69 -7.11
C PHE A 46 -9.43 6.68 -7.07
N ALA A 47 -8.57 6.76 -6.05
CA ALA A 47 -7.49 5.79 -5.86
C ALA A 47 -8.01 4.35 -5.70
N LEU A 48 -9.13 4.16 -4.97
CA LEU A 48 -9.78 2.86 -4.83
C LEU A 48 -10.27 2.31 -6.19
N THR A 49 -10.95 3.16 -6.97
CA THR A 49 -11.48 2.77 -8.27
C THR A 49 -10.35 2.34 -9.21
N ASN A 50 -9.26 3.11 -9.26
CA ASN A 50 -8.08 2.77 -10.06
C ASN A 50 -7.47 1.45 -9.60
N LYS A 51 -7.35 1.21 -8.29
CA LYS A 51 -6.83 -0.05 -7.76
C LYS A 51 -7.70 -1.25 -8.15
N ILE A 52 -9.03 -1.12 -8.09
CA ILE A 52 -9.96 -2.18 -8.54
C ILE A 52 -9.77 -2.47 -10.02
N LEU A 53 -9.69 -1.44 -10.85
CA LEU A 53 -9.48 -1.57 -12.30
C LEU A 53 -8.13 -2.24 -12.61
N THR A 54 -7.06 -1.85 -11.93
CA THR A 54 -5.73 -2.47 -12.09
C THR A 54 -5.76 -3.94 -11.71
N ILE A 55 -6.32 -4.29 -10.54
CA ILE A 55 -6.46 -5.70 -10.12
C ILE A 55 -7.26 -6.49 -11.16
N SER A 56 -8.38 -5.94 -11.65
CA SER A 56 -9.20 -6.59 -12.66
C SER A 56 -8.45 -6.82 -13.98
N LYS A 57 -7.61 -5.87 -14.41
CA LYS A 57 -6.77 -6.02 -15.59
C LYS A 57 -5.68 -7.09 -15.39
N LEU A 58 -5.04 -7.10 -14.22
CA LEU A 58 -4.02 -8.10 -13.86
C LEU A 58 -4.58 -9.51 -13.86
N GLU A 59 -5.74 -9.73 -13.23
CA GLU A 59 -6.39 -11.05 -13.17
C GLU A 59 -6.82 -11.58 -14.54
N ASN A 60 -7.16 -10.68 -15.45
CA ASN A 60 -7.54 -11.04 -16.82
C ASN A 60 -6.34 -11.06 -17.80
N HIS A 61 -5.11 -10.97 -17.30
CA HIS A 61 -3.88 -10.88 -18.12
C HIS A 61 -3.93 -9.78 -19.20
N LYS A 62 -4.66 -8.69 -18.93
CA LYS A 62 -4.84 -7.55 -19.86
C LYS A 62 -3.92 -6.38 -19.55
N LEU A 63 -3.10 -6.48 -18.51
CA LEU A 63 -2.13 -5.47 -18.14
C LEU A 63 -0.75 -5.92 -18.60
N GLU A 64 -0.17 -5.19 -19.53
CA GLU A 64 1.23 -5.34 -19.91
C GLU A 64 2.11 -4.57 -18.91
N MET A 65 3.10 -5.24 -18.34
CA MET A 65 4.09 -4.66 -17.45
C MET A 65 5.26 -4.14 -18.27
N ASN A 66 5.61 -2.88 -18.08
CA ASN A 66 6.83 -2.31 -18.67
C ASN A 66 8.03 -2.57 -17.78
N LYS A 67 8.46 -3.84 -17.73
CA LYS A 67 9.59 -4.26 -16.87
C LYS A 67 10.91 -3.80 -17.48
N THR A 68 11.66 -3.04 -16.70
CA THR A 68 13.02 -2.56 -17.00
C THR A 68 13.89 -2.70 -15.76
N GLU A 69 15.19 -2.49 -15.90
CA GLU A 69 16.05 -2.31 -14.74
C GLU A 69 15.76 -0.96 -14.10
N VAL A 70 15.30 -0.96 -12.84
CA VAL A 70 14.93 0.25 -12.09
C VAL A 70 15.80 0.41 -10.86
N GLU A 71 16.20 1.65 -10.57
CA GLU A 71 16.95 1.99 -9.35
C GLU A 71 16.02 2.05 -8.14
N LEU A 72 16.33 1.29 -7.11
CA LEU A 72 15.52 1.19 -5.90
C LEU A 72 15.68 2.39 -4.96
N THR A 73 16.89 2.97 -4.93
CA THR A 73 17.21 4.09 -4.02
C THR A 73 16.26 5.28 -4.22
N PRO A 74 16.08 5.85 -5.43
CA PRO A 74 15.23 7.03 -5.61
C PRO A 74 13.76 6.73 -5.32
N ILE A 75 13.27 5.50 -5.59
CA ILE A 75 11.90 5.09 -5.28
C ILE A 75 11.70 5.10 -3.76
N ILE A 76 12.60 4.46 -3.02
CA ILE A 76 12.48 4.30 -1.57
C ILE A 76 12.64 5.65 -0.85
N GLU A 77 13.61 6.47 -1.24
CA GLU A 77 13.82 7.80 -0.69
C GLU A 77 12.59 8.69 -0.88
N LYS A 78 12.09 8.80 -2.10
CA LYS A 78 10.86 9.56 -2.40
C LYS A 78 9.67 9.12 -1.57
N LEU A 79 9.48 7.81 -1.39
CA LEU A 79 8.37 7.27 -0.61
C LEU A 79 8.55 7.55 0.88
N THR A 80 9.74 7.35 1.43
CA THR A 80 10.01 7.58 2.86
C THR A 80 9.85 9.05 3.22
N GLU A 81 10.32 9.99 2.39
CA GLU A 81 10.08 11.43 2.57
C GLU A 81 8.58 11.77 2.54
N LYS A 82 7.86 11.27 1.53
CA LYS A 82 6.41 11.45 1.42
C LYS A 82 5.66 10.97 2.66
N PHE A 83 6.00 9.78 3.16
CA PHE A 83 5.31 9.22 4.32
C PHE A 83 5.72 9.92 5.63
N LYS A 84 6.98 10.31 5.81
CA LYS A 84 7.41 11.14 6.94
C LYS A 84 6.63 12.46 7.00
N ALA A 85 6.48 13.14 5.86
CA ALA A 85 5.77 14.42 5.78
C ALA A 85 4.26 14.32 6.07
N LYS A 86 3.64 13.16 5.80
CA LYS A 86 2.19 12.93 5.99
C LYS A 86 1.83 12.28 7.32
N ALA A 87 2.80 11.68 8.00
CA ALA A 87 2.54 10.90 9.19
C ALA A 87 2.04 11.80 10.34
N GLN A 88 0.99 11.34 11.03
CA GLN A 88 0.43 11.99 12.22
C GLN A 88 1.08 11.48 13.52
N LYS A 89 2.04 10.58 13.42
CA LYS A 89 2.79 9.97 14.51
C LYS A 89 4.26 9.79 14.11
N PRO A 90 5.18 9.59 15.07
CA PRO A 90 6.59 9.36 14.77
C PRO A 90 6.79 8.12 13.89
N VAL A 91 7.48 8.29 12.75
CA VAL A 91 7.85 7.22 11.83
C VAL A 91 9.36 7.26 11.65
N ASN A 92 10.03 6.18 12.03
CA ASN A 92 11.46 5.99 11.81
C ASN A 92 11.68 4.99 10.67
N PHE A 93 12.51 5.36 9.67
CA PHE A 93 12.91 4.47 8.59
C PHE A 93 14.37 4.09 8.74
N ILE A 94 14.66 2.79 8.72
CA ILE A 94 16.00 2.22 8.67
C ILE A 94 16.15 1.55 7.30
N ILE A 95 17.07 2.08 6.49
CA ILE A 95 17.22 1.68 5.09
C ILE A 95 18.59 1.07 4.89
N SER A 96 18.65 -0.15 4.34
CA SER A 96 19.89 -0.87 4.00
C SER A 96 19.73 -1.55 2.65
N LEU A 97 20.22 -0.92 1.59
CA LEU A 97 20.07 -1.38 0.21
C LEU A 97 21.40 -1.99 -0.28
N GLN A 98 21.52 -3.31 -0.23
CA GLN A 98 22.64 -4.04 -0.83
C GLN A 98 22.42 -4.20 -2.35
N ALA A 99 21.24 -4.69 -2.76
CA ALA A 99 20.81 -4.60 -4.15
C ALA A 99 20.35 -3.17 -4.46
N LYS A 100 20.89 -2.56 -5.51
CA LYS A 100 20.58 -1.18 -5.92
C LYS A 100 19.49 -1.12 -6.97
N THR A 101 19.33 -2.19 -7.75
CA THR A 101 18.40 -2.28 -8.86
C THR A 101 17.48 -3.48 -8.74
N ALA A 102 16.36 -3.44 -9.46
CA ALA A 102 15.47 -4.57 -9.65
C ALA A 102 14.91 -4.55 -11.08
N TYR A 103 14.63 -5.72 -11.67
CA TYR A 103 13.94 -5.80 -12.94
C TYR A 103 12.44 -5.75 -12.71
N ALA A 104 11.83 -4.58 -12.94
CA ALA A 104 10.44 -4.34 -12.60
C ALA A 104 9.82 -3.19 -13.43
N ASP A 105 8.51 -3.06 -13.34
CA ASP A 105 7.80 -1.84 -13.73
C ASP A 105 7.93 -0.81 -12.61
N ASN A 106 8.54 0.33 -12.91
CA ASN A 106 8.88 1.38 -11.95
C ASN A 106 7.66 1.88 -11.16
N ASP A 107 6.55 2.12 -11.86
CA ASP A 107 5.36 2.72 -11.24
C ASP A 107 4.65 1.69 -10.35
N TYR A 108 4.48 0.46 -10.83
CA TYR A 108 3.86 -0.59 -10.03
C TYR A 108 4.73 -1.06 -8.86
N LEU A 109 6.05 -1.10 -9.01
CA LEU A 109 6.94 -1.39 -7.88
C LEU A 109 6.86 -0.29 -6.81
N GLY A 110 6.83 0.98 -7.24
CA GLY A 110 6.61 2.12 -6.33
C GLY A 110 5.28 2.02 -5.58
N GLU A 111 4.20 1.62 -6.27
CA GLU A 111 2.90 1.39 -5.62
C GLU A 111 2.92 0.21 -4.64
N VAL A 112 3.62 -0.87 -4.96
CA VAL A 112 3.81 -2.02 -4.07
C VAL A 112 4.49 -1.58 -2.76
N ILE A 113 5.64 -0.92 -2.86
CA ILE A 113 6.40 -0.43 -1.70
C ILE A 113 5.55 0.56 -0.89
N SER A 114 4.86 1.48 -1.57
CA SER A 114 3.94 2.45 -0.94
C SER A 114 2.81 1.77 -0.15
N ASN A 115 2.23 0.67 -0.67
CA ASN A 115 1.21 -0.08 0.05
C ASN A 115 1.75 -0.78 1.30
N LEU A 116 2.97 -1.31 1.26
CA LEU A 116 3.59 -1.96 2.42
C LEU A 116 3.93 -0.94 3.51
N ILE A 117 4.49 0.21 3.14
CA ILE A 117 4.77 1.32 4.08
C ILE A 117 3.47 1.86 4.70
N ASP A 118 2.42 2.07 3.90
CA ASP A 118 1.11 2.53 4.38
C ASP A 118 0.53 1.55 5.41
N ASN A 119 0.61 0.25 5.13
CA ASN A 119 0.18 -0.79 6.07
C ASN A 119 1.00 -0.75 7.36
N ALA A 120 2.32 -0.64 7.30
CA ALA A 120 3.20 -0.54 8.46
C ALA A 120 2.82 0.63 9.35
N ILE A 121 2.59 1.81 8.78
CA ILE A 121 2.17 3.01 9.53
C ILE A 121 0.76 2.84 10.10
N LYS A 122 -0.15 2.30 9.32
CA LYS A 122 -1.56 2.17 9.67
C LYS A 122 -1.82 1.17 10.79
N TYR A 123 -1.08 0.07 10.79
CA TYR A 123 -1.22 -1.02 11.76
C TYR A 123 -0.13 -1.02 12.83
N SER A 124 0.47 0.14 13.10
CA SER A 124 1.40 0.33 14.20
C SER A 124 0.74 0.99 15.42
N LYS A 125 1.47 0.97 16.53
CA LYS A 125 1.10 1.61 17.81
C LYS A 125 1.29 3.14 17.72
N GLU A 126 1.71 3.79 18.80
CA GLU A 126 1.92 5.25 18.88
C GLU A 126 3.09 5.74 18.01
N SER A 127 4.06 4.89 17.76
CA SER A 127 5.18 5.11 16.86
C SER A 127 5.42 3.86 16.00
N VAL A 128 6.16 4.01 14.91
CA VAL A 128 6.56 2.88 14.08
C VAL A 128 8.00 3.02 13.63
N GLU A 129 8.72 1.90 13.68
CA GLU A 129 10.01 1.72 13.03
C GLU A 129 9.82 0.78 11.83
N ILE A 130 10.28 1.22 10.67
CA ILE A 130 10.14 0.49 9.40
C ILE A 130 11.54 0.25 8.83
N HIS A 131 11.91 -1.01 8.71
CA HIS A 131 13.14 -1.44 8.06
C HIS A 131 12.84 -1.79 6.61
N ILE A 132 13.57 -1.16 5.68
CA ILE A 132 13.52 -1.49 4.26
C ILE A 132 14.90 -1.99 3.88
N THR A 133 15.00 -3.25 3.49
CA THR A 133 16.26 -3.86 3.10
C THR A 133 16.15 -4.50 1.74
N THR A 134 17.24 -4.46 0.98
CA THR A 134 17.36 -5.18 -0.29
C THR A 134 18.65 -5.99 -0.31
N GLU A 135 18.55 -7.17 -0.87
CA GLU A 135 19.67 -8.08 -1.09
C GLU A 135 19.52 -8.76 -2.46
N GLU A 136 20.61 -9.23 -3.03
CA GLU A 136 20.62 -9.94 -4.29
C GLU A 136 20.98 -11.40 -4.05
N SER A 137 20.27 -12.29 -4.69
CA SER A 137 20.60 -13.70 -4.79
C SER A 137 20.90 -14.06 -6.24
N GLU A 138 21.30 -15.30 -6.51
CA GLU A 138 21.62 -15.76 -7.88
C GLU A 138 20.48 -15.53 -8.90
N ARG A 139 19.23 -15.44 -8.46
CA ARG A 139 18.03 -15.40 -9.34
C ARG A 139 17.08 -14.26 -9.04
N TYR A 140 17.21 -13.59 -7.89
CA TYR A 140 16.23 -12.63 -7.42
C TYR A 140 16.88 -11.42 -6.78
N THR A 141 16.30 -10.26 -7.03
CA THR A 141 16.38 -9.13 -6.10
C THR A 141 15.35 -9.38 -5.01
N ILE A 142 15.77 -9.34 -3.76
CA ILE A 142 14.93 -9.58 -2.58
C ILE A 142 14.73 -8.26 -1.88
N LEU A 143 13.47 -7.82 -1.77
CA LEU A 143 13.07 -6.60 -1.04
C LEU A 143 12.30 -7.02 0.21
N LYS A 144 12.73 -6.53 1.37
CA LYS A 144 12.02 -6.76 2.64
C LYS A 144 11.54 -5.44 3.21
N VAL A 145 10.31 -5.45 3.72
CA VAL A 145 9.71 -4.34 4.49
C VAL A 145 9.24 -4.93 5.81
N ARG A 146 9.88 -4.53 6.90
CA ARG A 146 9.58 -5.00 8.26
C ARG A 146 9.15 -3.82 9.13
N ASP A 147 8.09 -4.00 9.91
CA ASP A 147 7.63 -3.03 10.91
C ASP A 147 7.51 -3.68 12.31
N ASN A 148 7.58 -2.87 13.35
CA ASN A 148 7.38 -3.25 14.74
C ASN A 148 5.91 -2.99 15.21
N GLY A 149 4.95 -3.17 14.32
CA GLY A 149 3.54 -2.86 14.54
C GLY A 149 2.77 -3.90 15.36
N LEU A 150 1.48 -4.05 15.01
CA LEU A 150 0.57 -4.95 15.71
C LEU A 150 0.77 -6.42 15.37
N GLY A 151 1.56 -6.72 14.34
CA GLY A 151 1.71 -8.07 13.83
C GLY A 151 0.41 -8.66 13.26
N ILE A 152 0.50 -9.89 12.75
CA ILE A 152 -0.58 -10.61 12.10
C ILE A 152 -0.61 -12.03 12.65
N SER A 153 -1.77 -12.49 13.10
CA SER A 153 -1.95 -13.85 13.59
C SER A 153 -1.68 -14.90 12.50
N GLU A 154 -1.26 -16.11 12.85
CA GLU A 154 -1.02 -17.19 11.87
C GLU A 154 -2.24 -17.49 11.00
N THR A 155 -3.43 -17.42 11.57
CA THR A 155 -4.69 -17.64 10.84
C THR A 155 -4.93 -16.55 9.80
N ASP A 156 -4.65 -15.29 10.14
CA ASP A 156 -4.83 -14.16 9.23
C ASP A 156 -3.75 -14.14 8.14
N GLN A 157 -2.51 -14.56 8.42
CA GLN A 157 -1.42 -14.61 7.43
C GLN A 157 -1.79 -15.46 6.20
N ARG A 158 -2.66 -16.46 6.35
CA ARG A 158 -3.11 -17.34 5.25
C ARG A 158 -4.07 -16.63 4.28
N ILE A 159 -4.73 -15.57 4.71
CA ILE A 159 -5.81 -14.94 3.95
C ILE A 159 -5.58 -13.48 3.61
N ILE A 160 -4.54 -12.82 4.17
CA ILE A 160 -4.32 -11.36 4.00
C ILE A 160 -4.11 -10.92 2.55
N PHE A 161 -3.71 -11.81 1.66
CA PHE A 161 -3.55 -11.53 0.23
C PHE A 161 -4.83 -11.73 -0.57
N GLN A 162 -5.89 -12.28 0.03
CA GLN A 162 -7.18 -12.43 -0.62
C GLN A 162 -7.91 -11.09 -0.73
N LYS A 163 -8.74 -10.94 -1.76
CA LYS A 163 -9.55 -9.73 -1.95
C LYS A 163 -10.50 -9.50 -0.78
N TYR A 164 -10.55 -8.25 -0.32
CA TYR A 164 -11.46 -7.79 0.73
C TYR A 164 -11.21 -8.41 2.11
N GLU A 165 -10.16 -9.21 2.25
CA GLU A 165 -9.79 -9.77 3.55
C GLU A 165 -9.01 -8.74 4.37
N ARG A 166 -9.23 -8.81 5.68
CA ARG A 166 -8.57 -7.95 6.68
C ARG A 166 -8.28 -8.79 7.90
N ALA A 167 -7.06 -8.72 8.41
CA ALA A 167 -6.68 -9.35 9.66
C ALA A 167 -7.64 -8.98 10.80
N ALA A 168 -7.91 -9.90 11.72
CA ALA A 168 -8.80 -9.67 12.86
C ALA A 168 -8.34 -8.48 13.73
N ALA A 169 -7.03 -8.28 13.87
CA ALA A 169 -6.45 -7.12 14.54
C ALA A 169 -6.82 -5.80 13.83
N ALA A 170 -6.84 -5.79 12.49
CA ALA A 170 -7.25 -4.65 11.69
C ALA A 170 -8.76 -4.36 11.82
N LYS A 171 -9.59 -5.39 11.99
CA LYS A 171 -11.03 -5.21 12.27
C LYS A 171 -11.27 -4.57 13.64
N ARG A 172 -10.47 -4.91 14.65
CA ARG A 172 -10.50 -4.30 15.99
C ARG A 172 -9.98 -2.86 15.99
N SER A 173 -8.99 -2.55 15.17
CA SER A 173 -8.40 -1.20 15.03
C SER A 173 -9.32 -0.17 14.34
N ARG A 174 -10.49 -0.58 13.83
CA ARG A 174 -11.53 0.36 13.34
C ARG A 174 -11.93 1.42 14.37
N ARG A 175 -11.83 1.12 15.65
CA ARG A 175 -12.07 2.08 16.75
C ARG A 175 -11.06 3.24 16.75
N ASN A 176 -9.89 3.06 16.13
CA ASN A 176 -8.80 4.04 16.06
C ASN A 176 -8.66 4.69 14.66
N GLY A 177 -9.70 4.62 13.79
CA GLY A 177 -9.69 5.31 12.49
C GLY A 177 -8.92 4.61 11.37
N ALA A 178 -8.39 3.40 11.59
CA ALA A 178 -7.71 2.64 10.53
C ALA A 178 -8.70 2.22 9.42
N SER A 179 -8.85 3.06 8.41
CA SER A 179 -9.68 2.84 7.23
C SER A 179 -8.92 2.07 6.16
N GLY A 180 -9.55 1.11 5.47
CA GLY A 180 -8.95 0.39 4.33
C GLY A 180 -9.91 -0.65 3.76
N PHE A 181 -9.83 -0.81 2.43
CA PHE A 181 -10.78 -1.63 1.65
C PHE A 181 -10.40 -3.12 1.56
N GLY A 182 -9.27 -3.54 2.18
CA GLY A 182 -8.76 -4.91 2.05
C GLY A 182 -8.27 -5.24 0.63
N LEU A 183 -7.88 -4.24 -0.15
CA LEU A 183 -7.37 -4.40 -1.50
C LEU A 183 -5.86 -4.16 -1.62
N GLY A 184 -5.23 -3.58 -0.60
CA GLY A 184 -3.81 -3.19 -0.65
C GLY A 184 -2.88 -4.39 -0.85
N LEU A 185 -3.00 -5.40 0.01
CA LEU A 185 -2.15 -6.59 -0.08
C LEU A 185 -2.54 -7.50 -1.24
N ASN A 186 -3.82 -7.57 -1.63
CA ASN A 186 -4.21 -8.27 -2.84
C ASN A 186 -3.61 -7.60 -4.08
N PHE A 187 -3.61 -6.27 -4.16
CA PHE A 187 -2.94 -5.53 -5.24
C PHE A 187 -1.44 -5.86 -5.27
N VAL A 188 -0.77 -5.84 -4.11
CA VAL A 188 0.66 -6.20 -4.00
C VAL A 188 0.90 -7.61 -4.55
N ASP A 189 0.12 -8.61 -4.13
CA ASP A 189 0.24 -9.99 -4.59
C ASP A 189 0.05 -10.11 -6.12
N GLN A 190 -0.98 -9.45 -6.68
CA GLN A 190 -1.24 -9.49 -8.12
C GLN A 190 -0.14 -8.81 -8.94
N VAL A 191 0.37 -7.67 -8.48
CA VAL A 191 1.49 -6.98 -9.15
C VAL A 191 2.76 -7.82 -9.10
N ILE A 192 3.10 -8.40 -7.94
CA ILE A 192 4.29 -9.25 -7.81
C ILE A 192 4.17 -10.50 -8.67
N LYS A 193 3.00 -11.13 -8.75
CA LYS A 193 2.75 -12.26 -9.68
C LYS A 193 2.91 -11.86 -11.14
N ALA A 194 2.45 -10.68 -11.54
CA ALA A 194 2.64 -10.15 -12.89
C ALA A 194 4.11 -9.84 -13.22
N HIS A 195 4.93 -9.61 -12.19
CA HIS A 195 6.39 -9.55 -12.31
C HIS A 195 7.07 -10.95 -12.29
N GLU A 196 6.28 -12.04 -12.28
CA GLU A 196 6.79 -13.41 -12.13
C GLU A 196 7.54 -13.64 -10.79
N GLY A 197 7.30 -12.73 -9.84
CA GLY A 197 7.86 -12.74 -8.51
C GLY A 197 7.00 -13.50 -7.50
N ARG A 198 7.42 -13.43 -6.24
CA ARG A 198 6.71 -14.03 -5.09
C ARG A 198 6.74 -13.07 -3.91
N ILE A 199 5.68 -13.09 -3.10
CA ILE A 199 5.63 -12.39 -1.83
C ILE A 199 5.31 -13.35 -0.70
N PHE A 200 5.98 -13.14 0.43
CA PHE A 200 5.74 -13.89 1.66
C PHE A 200 5.56 -12.91 2.82
N VAL A 201 4.89 -13.39 3.87
CA VAL A 201 4.75 -12.68 5.14
C VAL A 201 5.32 -13.55 6.25
N ASN A 202 6.07 -12.93 7.14
CA ASN A 202 6.50 -13.47 8.43
C ASN A 202 6.10 -12.48 9.50
N SER A 203 5.31 -12.91 10.48
CA SER A 203 4.77 -11.99 11.48
C SER A 203 4.48 -12.70 12.79
N ILE A 204 4.69 -11.98 13.90
CA ILE A 204 4.27 -12.38 15.24
C ILE A 204 3.29 -11.32 15.75
N GLU A 205 2.08 -11.76 16.13
CA GLU A 205 1.04 -10.86 16.67
C GLU A 205 1.56 -10.14 17.91
N GLY A 206 1.46 -8.81 17.91
CA GLY A 206 1.94 -7.92 18.97
C GLY A 206 3.40 -7.46 18.82
N GLU A 207 4.19 -8.04 17.92
CA GLU A 207 5.63 -7.79 17.82
C GLU A 207 6.03 -7.12 16.50
N PHE A 208 5.81 -7.80 15.35
CA PHE A 208 6.26 -7.31 14.06
C PHE A 208 5.49 -7.90 12.89
N THR A 209 5.59 -7.23 11.72
CA THR A 209 5.26 -7.80 10.41
C THR A 209 6.43 -7.61 9.46
N GLU A 210 6.81 -8.62 8.69
CA GLU A 210 7.81 -8.57 7.64
C GLU A 210 7.23 -9.14 6.36
N PHE A 211 7.21 -8.32 5.31
CA PHE A 211 6.91 -8.77 3.95
C PHE A 211 8.22 -8.94 3.18
N THR A 212 8.40 -10.11 2.55
CA THR A 212 9.55 -10.42 1.71
C THR A 212 9.10 -10.63 0.28
N ILE A 213 9.61 -9.83 -0.64
CA ILE A 213 9.33 -9.87 -2.07
C ILE A 213 10.55 -10.40 -2.81
N TYR A 214 10.33 -11.34 -3.70
CA TYR A 214 11.32 -11.88 -4.62
C TYR A 214 10.98 -11.44 -6.04
N LEU A 215 11.83 -10.64 -6.67
CA LEU A 215 11.71 -10.21 -8.06
C LEU A 215 12.79 -10.91 -8.88
N PRO A 216 12.48 -11.59 -10.00
CA PRO A 216 13.49 -12.17 -10.87
C PRO A 216 14.45 -11.09 -11.37
N LEU A 217 15.74 -11.41 -11.48
CA LEU A 217 16.78 -10.48 -11.98
C LEU A 217 16.57 -10.13 -13.46
N GLU A 218 16.06 -11.10 -14.22
CA GLU A 218 15.64 -10.92 -15.62
C GLU A 218 14.53 -11.92 -15.92
N THR A 219 13.65 -11.63 -16.88
CA THR A 219 12.81 -12.67 -17.46
C THR A 219 13.75 -13.61 -18.21
N PRO A 220 13.64 -14.93 -18.00
CA PRO A 220 14.39 -15.87 -18.83
C PRO A 220 14.03 -15.59 -20.29
N ASN A 221 14.97 -14.96 -20.98
CA ASN A 221 14.85 -14.66 -22.39
C ASN A 221 14.60 -16.01 -23.10
N ASN A 222 13.45 -16.15 -23.69
CA ASN A 222 13.14 -17.18 -24.68
C ASN A 222 13.99 -16.94 -25.93
N LYS A 223 15.32 -16.86 -25.76
CA LYS A 223 16.31 -16.82 -26.84
C LYS A 223 16.83 -18.24 -27.01
N HIS A 224 16.47 -18.77 -28.16
CA HIS A 224 17.00 -19.96 -28.80
C HIS A 224 16.38 -21.31 -28.42
N ILE A 225 15.22 -21.57 -29.00
CA ILE A 225 15.02 -22.84 -29.69
C ILE A 225 14.78 -22.45 -31.17
N LEU A 226 15.85 -22.43 -31.93
CA LEU A 226 15.86 -22.65 -33.38
C LEU A 226 16.45 -24.02 -33.62
#